data_4f9aeb7d98ed5ed460a95e1721bae18d
#
_entry.id   4f9aeb7d98ed5ed460a95e1721bae18d
#
_cell.length_a   1.000
_cell.length_b   1.000
_cell.length_c   1.000
_cell.angle_alpha   90.00
_cell.angle_beta   90.00
_cell.angle_gamma   90.00
#
_symmetry.space_group_name_H-M   'P 1'
#
loop_
_entity.id
_entity.type
_entity.pdbx_description
1 polymer ?
#
loop_
_entity_poly.entity_id
_entity_poly.type
_entity_poly.pdbx_seq_one_letter_code
_entity_poly.pdbx_strand_id
1 'polypeptide(L)'
;DAGFPGAILRAIGLRGETVDAGHGPEVRVTVAAGEPWDAWVSTCVDRGWAGLECLAGIPGLVGATPIQNVGAYGQEVAETIRAVRVLDRDRGAIITLDARDCRFGYRDSVFRRNPEGFVVLAVTFALRPGGAPTVRYAELAVALEAGPGPDGADDRDPAQRPSLAQVRQTVRRLRRRKSMLLDDPADENRRSVGSFFTNPVVTPEVAADVEARARALGLVAPRGAAIVPQFPAPDGRVKLAAGWLIEHAGFARGQRHGAVGLSSRHALALVHLGGGTTAALLELARAIRQAVLLRFGVGLDPEPVLLGTTWPRP
;
A
#
# COMPACT_ATOMS: atom_id res chain seq x y z
N ASP A 1 -19.65 2.57 19.06
CA ASP A 1 -18.20 2.39 19.26
C ASP A 1 -17.76 3.18 20.50
N ALA A 2 -16.97 2.57 21.38
CA ALA A 2 -16.52 3.19 22.63
C ALA A 2 -15.43 4.27 22.42
N GLY A 3 -14.92 4.42 21.19
CA GLY A 3 -13.84 5.34 20.86
C GLY A 3 -12.47 4.83 21.34
N PHE A 4 -11.49 5.72 21.32
CA PHE A 4 -10.14 5.50 21.85
C PHE A 4 -9.97 6.24 23.18
N PRO A 5 -9.60 5.58 24.27
CA PRO A 5 -9.53 6.19 25.60
C PRO A 5 -8.24 7.00 25.83
N GLY A 6 -7.66 7.56 24.81
CA GLY A 6 -6.41 8.33 24.85
C GLY A 6 -6.45 9.59 24.00
N ALA A 7 -5.34 10.34 24.02
CA ALA A 7 -5.16 11.50 23.15
C ALA A 7 -4.62 11.06 21.77
N ILE A 8 -5.21 11.60 20.71
CA ILE A 8 -4.74 11.42 19.33
C ILE A 8 -4.05 12.71 18.89
N LEU A 9 -2.73 12.65 18.69
CA LEU A 9 -1.94 13.77 18.18
C LEU A 9 -1.71 13.61 16.66
N ARG A 10 -2.08 14.62 15.91
CA ARG A 10 -1.81 14.66 14.46
C ARG A 10 -0.63 15.59 14.18
N ALA A 11 0.37 15.10 13.47
CA ALA A 11 1.60 15.82 13.14
C ALA A 11 1.42 16.90 12.04
N ILE A 12 0.21 17.40 11.81
CA ILE A 12 -0.14 18.34 10.74
C ILE A 12 0.59 19.69 10.81
N GLY A 13 1.09 20.05 11.98
CA GLY A 13 1.89 21.27 12.19
C GLY A 13 3.36 21.12 11.79
N LEU A 14 3.84 19.90 11.56
CA LEU A 14 5.22 19.69 11.07
C LEU A 14 5.25 19.90 9.56
N ARG A 15 5.72 21.04 9.11
CA ARG A 15 5.71 21.47 7.71
C ARG A 15 7.10 21.87 7.24
N GLY A 16 7.27 21.80 5.92
CA GLY A 16 8.47 22.24 5.22
C GLY A 16 9.34 21.11 4.71
N GLU A 17 10.21 21.50 3.80
CA GLU A 17 11.21 20.64 3.18
C GLU A 17 12.58 21.32 3.19
N THR A 18 13.64 20.53 3.24
CA THR A 18 15.02 20.98 3.05
C THR A 18 15.64 20.17 1.93
N VAL A 19 16.09 20.86 0.89
CA VAL A 19 16.72 20.25 -0.28
C VAL A 19 18.23 20.29 -0.11
N ASP A 20 18.89 19.14 -0.28
CA ASP A 20 20.33 19.02 -0.37
C ASP A 20 20.70 18.45 -1.76
N ALA A 21 21.17 19.32 -2.63
CA ALA A 21 21.45 19.01 -4.04
C ALA A 21 22.88 18.50 -4.29
N GLY A 22 23.70 18.33 -3.26
CA GLY A 22 25.14 18.08 -3.37
C GLY A 22 25.58 16.62 -3.56
N HIS A 23 24.70 15.68 -3.88
CA HIS A 23 25.02 14.25 -3.80
C HIS A 23 25.00 13.50 -5.15
N GLY A 24 25.72 13.99 -6.16
CA GLY A 24 25.86 13.29 -7.46
C GLY A 24 24.54 13.23 -8.25
N PRO A 25 24.12 12.05 -8.75
CA PRO A 25 22.93 11.92 -9.58
C PRO A 25 21.60 11.95 -8.82
N GLU A 26 21.65 12.01 -7.49
CA GLU A 26 20.46 12.06 -6.63
C GLU A 26 20.34 13.43 -5.96
N VAL A 27 19.11 13.87 -5.76
CA VAL A 27 18.77 14.97 -4.85
C VAL A 27 18.26 14.40 -3.55
N ARG A 28 18.81 14.83 -2.41
CA ARG A 28 18.28 14.46 -1.09
C ARG A 28 17.35 15.52 -0.59
N VAL A 29 16.19 15.12 -0.13
CA VAL A 29 15.19 16.04 0.40
C VAL A 29 14.65 15.50 1.71
N THR A 30 14.80 16.28 2.77
CA THR A 30 14.20 16.01 4.07
C THR A 30 12.86 16.73 4.16
N VAL A 31 11.78 15.96 4.33
CA VAL A 31 10.41 16.44 4.32
C VAL A 31 9.78 16.23 5.68
N ALA A 32 9.15 17.24 6.23
CA ALA A 32 8.51 17.17 7.54
C ALA A 32 7.32 16.17 7.52
N ALA A 33 7.12 15.48 8.63
CA ALA A 33 6.14 14.40 8.75
C ALA A 33 4.69 14.83 8.49
N GLY A 34 4.36 16.09 8.70
CA GLY A 34 3.01 16.64 8.53
C GLY A 34 2.69 17.09 7.11
N GLU A 35 3.59 16.97 6.15
CA GLU A 35 3.29 17.31 4.76
C GLU A 35 2.29 16.32 4.15
N PRO A 36 1.28 16.79 3.37
CA PRO A 36 0.36 15.92 2.67
C PRO A 36 1.11 15.09 1.62
N TRP A 37 0.96 13.77 1.69
CA TRP A 37 1.71 12.85 0.84
C TRP A 37 1.50 13.07 -0.66
N ASP A 38 0.25 13.14 -1.13
CA ASP A 38 -0.02 13.30 -2.58
C ASP A 38 0.44 14.67 -3.12
N ALA A 39 0.42 15.71 -2.28
CA ALA A 39 0.98 17.02 -2.63
C ALA A 39 2.51 16.92 -2.77
N TRP A 40 3.19 16.21 -1.86
CA TRP A 40 4.62 15.96 -1.96
C TRP A 40 4.99 15.17 -3.23
N VAL A 41 4.25 14.08 -3.53
CA VAL A 41 4.44 13.34 -4.79
C VAL A 41 4.25 14.24 -6.01
N SER A 42 3.23 15.13 -6.00
CA SER A 42 3.06 16.12 -7.09
C SER A 42 4.28 17.01 -7.24
N THR A 43 4.76 17.58 -6.14
CA THR A 43 5.95 18.45 -6.13
C THR A 43 7.17 17.75 -6.72
N CYS A 44 7.39 16.47 -6.39
CA CYS A 44 8.48 15.68 -6.96
C CYS A 44 8.34 15.53 -8.48
N VAL A 45 7.14 15.19 -8.96
CA VAL A 45 6.86 15.04 -10.39
C VAL A 45 7.06 16.38 -11.12
N ASP A 46 6.56 17.48 -10.58
CA ASP A 46 6.65 18.82 -11.17
C ASP A 46 8.12 19.32 -11.24
N ARG A 47 8.96 18.89 -10.30
CA ARG A 47 10.41 19.15 -10.30
C ARG A 47 11.21 18.15 -11.15
N GLY A 48 10.55 17.17 -11.78
CA GLY A 48 11.22 16.13 -12.57
C GLY A 48 12.04 15.15 -11.73
N TRP A 49 11.68 14.92 -10.47
CA TRP A 49 12.35 13.99 -9.54
C TRP A 49 11.64 12.64 -9.53
N ALA A 50 12.26 11.64 -10.14
CA ALA A 50 11.73 10.28 -10.20
C ALA A 50 11.93 9.52 -8.89
N GLY A 51 11.00 8.61 -8.57
CA GLY A 51 11.08 7.66 -7.46
C GLY A 51 9.83 7.56 -6.58
N LEU A 52 8.82 8.43 -6.77
CA LEU A 52 7.57 8.43 -5.98
C LEU A 52 6.31 8.49 -6.84
N GLU A 53 6.40 8.59 -8.13
CA GLU A 53 5.30 8.84 -9.07
C GLU A 53 4.19 7.78 -9.04
N CYS A 54 4.54 6.50 -8.77
CA CYS A 54 3.57 5.41 -8.65
C CYS A 54 2.79 5.43 -7.32
N LEU A 55 3.25 6.21 -6.34
CA LEU A 55 2.61 6.34 -5.02
C LEU A 55 1.62 7.51 -4.95
N ALA A 56 1.27 8.08 -6.11
CA ALA A 56 0.32 9.18 -6.24
C ALA A 56 -1.09 8.79 -5.80
N GLY A 57 -1.81 9.74 -5.21
CA GLY A 57 -3.19 9.56 -4.77
C GLY A 57 -3.37 8.69 -3.53
N ILE A 58 -2.29 8.26 -2.87
CA ILE A 58 -2.38 7.60 -1.56
C ILE A 58 -2.66 8.68 -0.51
N PRO A 59 -3.74 8.57 0.25
CA PRO A 59 -4.05 9.56 1.28
C PRO A 59 -3.12 9.44 2.48
N GLY A 60 -2.93 10.54 3.20
CA GLY A 60 -2.15 10.58 4.43
C GLY A 60 -1.04 11.62 4.39
N LEU A 61 -0.11 11.49 5.32
CA LEU A 61 1.01 12.41 5.53
C LEU A 61 2.34 11.70 5.27
N VAL A 62 3.37 12.48 4.93
CA VAL A 62 4.74 11.98 4.70
C VAL A 62 5.23 11.10 5.85
N GLY A 63 5.01 11.51 7.12
CA GLY A 63 5.45 10.76 8.29
C GLY A 63 4.77 9.40 8.49
N ALA A 64 3.64 9.14 7.81
CA ALA A 64 2.99 7.84 7.85
C ALA A 64 3.60 6.84 6.85
N THR A 65 4.32 7.31 5.84
CA THR A 65 4.80 6.46 4.75
C THR A 65 5.85 5.43 5.16
N PRO A 66 6.82 5.70 6.06
CA PRO A 66 7.77 4.69 6.51
C PRO A 66 7.17 3.65 7.46
N ILE A 67 6.02 3.94 8.11
CA ILE A 67 5.46 3.05 9.15
C ILE A 67 5.19 1.66 8.59
N GLN A 68 4.54 1.55 7.44
CA GLN A 68 4.26 0.27 6.80
C GLN A 68 4.87 0.16 5.40
N ASN A 69 5.97 0.89 5.15
CA ASN A 69 6.61 0.86 3.83
C ASN A 69 5.58 1.02 2.71
N VAL A 70 4.97 2.18 2.62
CA VAL A 70 3.90 2.46 1.65
C VAL A 70 4.35 2.06 0.24
N GLY A 71 3.52 1.28 -0.44
CA GLY A 71 3.81 0.78 -1.78
C GLY A 71 2.57 0.60 -2.63
N ALA A 72 2.68 0.90 -3.91
CA ALA A 72 1.65 0.71 -4.92
C ALA A 72 2.28 0.64 -6.31
N TYR A 73 1.62 -0.06 -7.23
CA TYR A 73 2.01 -0.16 -8.64
C TYR A 73 3.49 -0.51 -8.87
N GLY A 74 4.03 -1.43 -8.05
CA GLY A 74 5.39 -1.94 -8.17
C GLY A 74 6.48 -1.01 -7.62
N GLN A 75 6.13 0.05 -6.90
CA GLN A 75 7.05 0.97 -6.24
C GLN A 75 6.79 0.97 -4.73
N GLU A 76 7.83 0.98 -3.92
CA GLU A 76 7.75 1.11 -2.46
C GLU A 76 8.55 2.33 -2.00
N VAL A 77 8.07 3.01 -0.95
CA VAL A 77 8.71 4.24 -0.46
C VAL A 77 10.12 3.97 0.09
N ALA A 78 10.38 2.76 0.59
CA ALA A 78 11.70 2.32 1.06
C ALA A 78 12.78 2.41 -0.01
N GLU A 79 12.43 2.33 -1.31
CA GLU A 79 13.39 2.44 -2.41
C GLU A 79 14.08 3.83 -2.42
N THR A 80 13.40 4.84 -1.93
CA THR A 80 13.88 6.23 -1.91
C THR A 80 14.27 6.74 -0.53
N ILE A 81 13.77 6.15 0.55
CA ILE A 81 14.11 6.59 1.91
C ILE A 81 15.60 6.35 2.19
N ARG A 82 16.27 7.36 2.71
CA ARG A 82 17.66 7.28 3.21
C ARG A 82 17.74 7.37 4.71
N ALA A 83 16.85 8.16 5.33
CA ALA A 83 16.80 8.30 6.77
C ALA A 83 15.40 8.71 7.25
N VAL A 84 15.09 8.40 8.50
CA VAL A 84 13.87 8.82 9.18
C VAL A 84 14.24 9.47 10.51
N ARG A 85 13.89 10.74 10.68
CA ARG A 85 14.06 11.46 11.94
C ARG A 85 12.87 11.18 12.84
N VAL A 86 13.11 10.73 14.06
CA VAL A 86 12.07 10.31 14.99
C VAL A 86 12.32 10.86 16.39
N LEU A 87 11.25 11.02 17.17
CA LEU A 87 11.31 11.03 18.62
C LEU A 87 11.27 9.57 19.09
N ASP A 88 12.38 9.10 19.68
CA ASP A 88 12.44 7.84 20.40
C ASP A 88 11.81 8.07 21.78
N ARG A 89 10.67 7.44 22.02
CA ARG A 89 9.87 7.67 23.23
C ARG A 89 10.47 7.00 24.46
N ASP A 90 11.19 5.91 24.28
CA ASP A 90 11.85 5.18 25.37
C ASP A 90 13.05 5.97 25.90
N ARG A 91 13.77 6.65 25.00
CA ARG A 91 14.92 7.49 25.33
C ARG A 91 14.58 8.95 25.61
N GLY A 92 13.38 9.39 25.22
CA GLY A 92 12.99 10.80 25.28
C GLY A 92 13.84 11.70 24.39
N ALA A 93 14.45 11.17 23.32
CA ALA A 93 15.42 11.86 22.49
C ALA A 93 15.03 11.85 21.00
N ILE A 94 15.39 12.90 20.30
CA ILE A 94 15.24 12.95 18.84
C ILE A 94 16.50 12.31 18.23
N ILE A 95 16.28 11.25 17.44
CA ILE A 95 17.34 10.52 16.72
C ILE A 95 17.02 10.43 15.23
N THR A 96 18.02 10.09 14.43
CA THR A 96 17.86 9.78 13.02
C THR A 96 18.23 8.31 12.79
N LEU A 97 17.31 7.55 12.22
CA LEU A 97 17.51 6.16 11.83
C LEU A 97 17.85 6.12 10.34
N ASP A 98 18.95 5.45 9.98
CA ASP A 98 19.25 5.16 8.58
C ASP A 98 18.23 4.16 8.00
N ALA A 99 18.10 4.14 6.66
CA ALA A 99 17.14 3.25 5.99
C ALA A 99 17.31 1.77 6.40
N ARG A 100 18.56 1.29 6.60
CA ARG A 100 18.86 -0.08 7.07
C ARG A 100 18.30 -0.36 8.46
N ASP A 101 18.32 0.63 9.35
CA ASP A 101 17.86 0.49 10.73
C ASP A 101 16.32 0.54 10.81
N CYS A 102 15.67 1.11 9.80
CA CYS A 102 14.21 1.08 9.65
C CYS A 102 13.67 -0.33 9.33
N ARG A 103 14.52 -1.27 8.86
CA ARG A 103 14.20 -2.68 8.59
C ARG A 103 12.91 -2.83 7.78
N PHE A 104 12.83 -2.12 6.67
CA PHE A 104 11.69 -2.17 5.78
C PHE A 104 11.47 -3.56 5.19
N GLY A 105 10.21 -3.94 5.09
CA GLY A 105 9.73 -5.15 4.43
C GLY A 105 8.39 -4.89 3.75
N TYR A 106 7.77 -5.93 3.18
CA TYR A 106 6.45 -5.80 2.59
C TYR A 106 5.41 -5.44 3.66
N ARG A 107 4.87 -4.23 3.59
CA ARG A 107 3.95 -3.64 4.59
C ARG A 107 4.50 -3.71 6.01
N ASP A 108 5.81 -3.57 6.19
CA ASP A 108 6.48 -3.73 7.48
C ASP A 108 7.66 -2.78 7.66
N SER A 109 7.95 -2.45 8.93
CA SER A 109 9.12 -1.67 9.37
C SER A 109 9.31 -1.80 10.89
N VAL A 110 10.41 -1.26 11.40
CA VAL A 110 10.61 -1.12 12.87
C VAL A 110 9.48 -0.31 13.52
N PHE A 111 8.93 0.68 12.82
CA PHE A 111 7.85 1.54 13.33
C PHE A 111 6.53 0.78 13.46
N ARG A 112 6.22 -0.12 12.51
CA ARG A 112 5.03 -0.97 12.58
C ARG A 112 5.13 -2.02 13.68
N ARG A 113 6.33 -2.59 13.87
CA ARG A 113 6.58 -3.61 14.91
C ARG A 113 6.62 -3.03 16.31
N ASN A 114 7.00 -1.75 16.45
CA ASN A 114 6.99 -1.01 17.73
C ASN A 114 6.22 0.30 17.58
N PRO A 115 4.88 0.25 17.50
CA PRO A 115 4.04 1.43 17.23
C PRO A 115 4.06 2.47 18.33
N GLU A 116 4.46 2.10 19.54
CA GLU A 116 4.55 2.99 20.70
C GLU A 116 5.96 3.60 20.88
N GLY A 117 6.99 3.02 20.25
CA GLY A 117 8.39 3.41 20.47
C GLY A 117 8.79 4.71 19.75
N PHE A 118 8.14 5.04 18.64
CA PHE A 118 8.61 6.13 17.79
C PHE A 118 7.50 7.07 17.33
N VAL A 119 7.83 8.37 17.28
CA VAL A 119 7.03 9.37 16.57
C VAL A 119 7.86 9.90 15.40
N VAL A 120 7.40 9.69 14.17
CA VAL A 120 8.09 10.17 12.97
C VAL A 120 7.95 11.69 12.86
N LEU A 121 9.08 12.40 12.73
CA LEU A 121 9.16 13.86 12.65
C LEU A 121 9.49 14.35 11.24
N ALA A 122 10.34 13.63 10.49
CA ALA A 122 10.69 13.94 9.11
C ALA A 122 11.21 12.68 8.40
N VAL A 123 11.15 12.69 7.07
CA VAL A 123 11.66 11.61 6.21
C VAL A 123 12.59 12.21 5.16
N THR A 124 13.79 11.63 5.02
CA THR A 124 14.76 12.00 4.00
C THR A 124 14.68 11.05 2.82
N PHE A 125 14.33 11.57 1.65
CA PHE A 125 14.28 10.84 0.39
C PHE A 125 15.51 11.14 -0.45
N ALA A 126 15.98 10.16 -1.24
CA ALA A 126 16.88 10.37 -2.35
C ALA A 126 16.12 10.11 -3.64
N LEU A 127 16.00 11.12 -4.46
CA LEU A 127 15.22 11.13 -5.68
C LEU A 127 16.14 11.40 -6.88
N ARG A 128 15.72 10.99 -8.08
CA ARG A 128 16.53 11.09 -9.28
C ARG A 128 16.04 12.21 -10.19
N PRO A 129 16.70 13.38 -10.23
CA PRO A 129 16.39 14.44 -11.18
C PRO A 129 16.54 13.94 -12.63
N GLY A 130 15.51 14.16 -13.46
CA GLY A 130 15.49 13.70 -14.85
C GLY A 130 15.48 12.16 -15.01
N GLY A 131 15.29 11.42 -13.90
CA GLY A 131 15.25 9.96 -13.93
C GLY A 131 14.02 9.41 -14.65
N ALA A 132 14.14 8.22 -15.20
CA ALA A 132 13.03 7.50 -15.81
C ALA A 132 12.00 7.08 -14.75
N PRO A 133 10.69 7.09 -15.07
CA PRO A 133 9.65 6.60 -14.18
C PRO A 133 9.72 5.10 -13.96
N THR A 134 9.14 4.64 -12.86
CA THR A 134 8.99 3.21 -12.56
C THR A 134 7.74 2.66 -13.26
N VAL A 135 7.89 1.62 -14.09
CA VAL A 135 6.78 0.94 -14.79
C VAL A 135 6.98 -0.58 -14.66
N ARG A 136 6.89 -1.08 -13.43
CA ARG A 136 7.06 -2.52 -13.12
C ARG A 136 5.74 -3.28 -12.99
N TYR A 137 4.63 -2.58 -12.84
CA TYR A 137 3.33 -3.19 -12.57
C TYR A 137 2.54 -3.38 -13.86
N ALA A 138 2.15 -4.62 -14.19
CA ALA A 138 1.55 -4.97 -15.47
C ALA A 138 0.30 -4.14 -15.82
N GLU A 139 -0.60 -3.90 -14.84
CA GLU A 139 -1.79 -3.07 -15.07
C GLU A 139 -1.41 -1.62 -15.43
N LEU A 140 -0.36 -1.09 -14.81
CA LEU A 140 0.15 0.24 -15.13
C LEU A 140 0.79 0.27 -16.52
N ALA A 141 1.59 -0.74 -16.85
CA ALA A 141 2.23 -0.87 -18.15
C ALA A 141 1.19 -0.92 -19.29
N VAL A 142 0.16 -1.75 -19.14
CA VAL A 142 -0.97 -1.83 -20.09
C VAL A 142 -1.71 -0.49 -20.19
N ALA A 143 -1.97 0.15 -19.04
CA ALA A 143 -2.69 1.43 -19.02
C ALA A 143 -1.89 2.60 -19.63
N LEU A 144 -0.58 2.47 -19.73
CA LEU A 144 0.34 3.40 -20.39
C LEU A 144 0.64 2.99 -21.85
N GLU A 145 0.04 1.89 -22.33
CA GLU A 145 0.35 1.29 -23.63
C GLU A 145 1.84 0.88 -23.73
N ALA A 146 2.44 0.58 -22.58
CA ALA A 146 3.81 0.15 -22.44
C ALA A 146 3.87 -1.36 -22.19
N GLY A 147 4.71 -2.08 -22.92
CA GLY A 147 5.02 -3.48 -22.60
C GLY A 147 5.86 -3.57 -21.31
N PRO A 148 5.61 -4.56 -20.42
CA PRO A 148 6.51 -4.81 -19.30
C PRO A 148 7.87 -5.28 -19.82
N GLY A 149 8.94 -4.60 -19.47
CA GLY A 149 10.30 -5.13 -19.60
C GLY A 149 10.52 -6.27 -18.59
N PRO A 150 11.39 -7.25 -18.88
CA PRO A 150 11.61 -8.42 -18.03
C PRO A 150 12.04 -8.06 -16.59
N ASP A 151 12.75 -6.96 -16.40
CA ASP A 151 13.18 -6.47 -15.09
C ASP A 151 12.48 -5.19 -14.66
N GLY A 152 11.35 -4.86 -15.28
CA GLY A 152 10.67 -3.58 -15.08
C GLY A 152 11.44 -2.39 -15.66
N ALA A 153 12.53 -2.62 -16.39
CA ALA A 153 13.21 -1.62 -17.17
C ALA A 153 12.39 -1.31 -18.44
N ASP A 154 12.36 -0.06 -18.80
CA ASP A 154 11.73 0.40 -20.03
C ASP A 154 12.83 0.60 -21.10
N ASP A 155 13.02 -0.40 -21.97
CA ASP A 155 14.03 -0.39 -23.04
C ASP A 155 13.66 0.46 -24.26
N ARG A 156 12.50 1.13 -24.23
CA ARG A 156 12.10 2.05 -25.30
C ARG A 156 13.06 3.22 -25.41
N ASP A 157 13.14 3.76 -26.61
CA ASP A 157 13.76 5.05 -26.87
C ASP A 157 13.29 6.06 -25.79
N PRO A 158 14.20 6.81 -25.15
CA PRO A 158 13.86 7.84 -24.17
C PRO A 158 12.75 8.79 -24.63
N ALA A 159 12.66 9.07 -25.93
CA ALA A 159 11.59 9.90 -26.51
C ALA A 159 10.21 9.21 -26.53
N GLN A 160 10.16 7.89 -26.37
CA GLN A 160 8.92 7.09 -26.34
C GLN A 160 8.52 6.63 -24.93
N ARG A 161 9.37 6.90 -23.92
CA ARG A 161 9.07 6.56 -22.52
C ARG A 161 8.02 7.48 -21.96
N PRO A 162 7.10 6.98 -21.09
CA PRO A 162 6.15 7.86 -20.41
C PRO A 162 6.89 8.84 -19.51
N SER A 163 6.40 10.07 -19.42
CA SER A 163 6.89 11.05 -18.45
C SER A 163 6.40 10.70 -17.02
N LEU A 164 7.06 11.25 -16.00
CA LEU A 164 6.62 11.15 -14.60
C LEU A 164 5.16 11.63 -14.45
N ALA A 165 4.80 12.71 -15.14
CA ALA A 165 3.43 13.25 -15.12
C ALA A 165 2.41 12.28 -15.71
N GLN A 166 2.74 11.61 -16.83
CA GLN A 166 1.86 10.59 -17.44
C GLN A 166 1.70 9.39 -16.52
N VAL A 167 2.78 8.90 -15.88
CA VAL A 167 2.70 7.81 -14.91
C VAL A 167 1.82 8.21 -13.72
N ARG A 168 2.08 9.36 -13.10
CA ARG A 168 1.26 9.88 -12.00
C ARG A 168 -0.22 9.98 -12.37
N GLN A 169 -0.52 10.55 -13.52
CA GLN A 169 -1.91 10.69 -13.99
C GLN A 169 -2.58 9.33 -14.23
N THR A 170 -1.88 8.38 -14.83
CA THR A 170 -2.38 7.03 -15.07
C THR A 170 -2.62 6.28 -13.77
N VAL A 171 -1.70 6.36 -12.81
CA VAL A 171 -1.89 5.80 -11.47
C VAL A 171 -3.13 6.38 -10.80
N ARG A 172 -3.32 7.70 -10.81
CA ARG A 172 -4.53 8.33 -10.26
C ARG A 172 -5.80 7.86 -10.97
N ARG A 173 -5.77 7.69 -12.30
CA ARG A 173 -6.89 7.14 -13.09
C ARG A 173 -7.22 5.70 -12.68
N LEU A 174 -6.21 4.83 -12.51
CA LEU A 174 -6.39 3.46 -12.04
C LEU A 174 -6.95 3.42 -10.61
N ARG A 175 -6.45 4.28 -9.72
CA ARG A 175 -6.94 4.38 -8.35
C ARG A 175 -8.40 4.88 -8.31
N ARG A 176 -8.77 5.85 -9.15
CA ARG A 176 -10.16 6.32 -9.25
C ARG A 176 -11.10 5.20 -9.69
N ARG A 177 -10.70 4.37 -10.66
CA ARG A 177 -11.50 3.20 -11.08
C ARG A 177 -11.75 2.20 -9.94
N LYS A 178 -10.85 2.14 -8.96
CA LYS A 178 -10.93 1.26 -7.78
C LYS A 178 -11.54 1.96 -6.55
N SER A 179 -12.04 3.19 -6.69
CA SER A 179 -12.51 4.02 -5.56
C SER A 179 -11.46 4.22 -4.45
N MET A 180 -10.19 4.32 -4.85
CA MET A 180 -9.04 4.48 -3.95
C MET A 180 -8.53 5.93 -3.86
N LEU A 181 -9.30 6.89 -4.39
CA LEU A 181 -9.08 8.33 -4.22
C LEU A 181 -10.17 8.90 -3.31
N LEU A 182 -9.83 9.98 -2.59
CA LEU A 182 -10.76 10.67 -1.69
C LEU A 182 -11.31 11.98 -2.31
N ASP A 183 -10.96 12.27 -3.57
CA ASP A 183 -11.26 13.51 -4.26
C ASP A 183 -12.67 13.56 -4.89
N ASP A 184 -13.42 12.45 -4.89
CA ASP A 184 -14.80 12.38 -5.36
C ASP A 184 -15.77 12.19 -4.19
N PRO A 185 -16.48 13.25 -3.74
CA PRO A 185 -17.46 13.14 -2.67
C PRO A 185 -18.68 12.26 -3.01
N ALA A 186 -18.98 12.07 -4.29
CA ALA A 186 -20.10 11.27 -4.76
C ALA A 186 -19.80 9.77 -4.81
N ASP A 187 -18.52 9.37 -4.73
CA ASP A 187 -18.16 7.95 -4.72
C ASP A 187 -18.61 7.30 -3.41
N GLU A 188 -19.62 6.45 -3.46
CA GLU A 188 -20.13 5.73 -2.28
C GLU A 188 -19.10 4.82 -1.62
N ASN A 189 -18.08 4.33 -2.38
CA ASN A 189 -17.02 3.47 -1.88
C ASN A 189 -15.87 4.24 -1.20
N ARG A 190 -15.86 5.58 -1.24
CA ARG A 190 -14.74 6.38 -0.69
C ARG A 190 -14.54 6.27 0.82
N ARG A 191 -15.58 5.82 1.55
CA ARG A 191 -15.51 5.63 3.01
C ARG A 191 -14.90 4.27 3.33
N SER A 192 -13.64 4.10 3.01
CA SER A 192 -12.83 2.92 3.32
C SER A 192 -11.45 3.34 3.83
N VAL A 193 -10.69 2.38 4.33
CA VAL A 193 -9.28 2.55 4.71
C VAL A 193 -8.32 2.02 3.63
N GLY A 194 -8.80 1.92 2.39
CA GLY A 194 -8.08 1.24 1.31
C GLY A 194 -8.23 -0.28 1.40
N SER A 195 -7.21 -1.02 0.97
CA SER A 195 -7.19 -2.49 1.14
C SER A 195 -7.22 -2.83 2.63
N PHE A 196 -8.23 -3.61 3.04
CA PHE A 196 -8.36 -4.00 4.45
C PHE A 196 -7.41 -5.14 4.80
N PHE A 197 -7.10 -6.03 3.86
CA PHE A 197 -6.19 -7.13 4.06
C PHE A 197 -4.93 -6.98 3.22
N THR A 198 -3.80 -7.41 3.78
CA THR A 198 -2.55 -7.58 3.03
C THR A 198 -2.63 -8.83 2.16
N ASN A 199 -1.86 -8.85 1.08
CA ASN A 199 -1.64 -10.08 0.33
C ASN A 199 -0.82 -11.06 1.19
N PRO A 200 -1.29 -12.29 1.46
CA PRO A 200 -0.53 -13.24 2.26
C PRO A 200 0.77 -13.64 1.55
N VAL A 201 1.86 -13.63 2.30
CA VAL A 201 3.18 -14.07 1.83
C VAL A 201 3.49 -15.41 2.48
N VAL A 202 3.53 -16.46 1.67
CA VAL A 202 3.59 -17.85 2.10
C VAL A 202 4.81 -18.57 1.51
N THR A 203 5.10 -19.79 2.00
CA THR A 203 6.12 -20.64 1.37
C THR A 203 5.59 -21.23 0.05
N PRO A 204 6.47 -21.70 -0.86
CA PRO A 204 6.06 -22.36 -2.09
C PRO A 204 5.12 -23.55 -1.87
N GLU A 205 5.34 -24.32 -0.78
CA GLU A 205 4.54 -25.49 -0.44
C GLU A 205 3.10 -25.08 -0.08
N VAL A 206 2.94 -24.02 0.72
CA VAL A 206 1.61 -23.47 1.07
C VAL A 206 0.93 -22.90 -0.18
N ALA A 207 1.67 -22.22 -1.07
CA ALA A 207 1.11 -21.73 -2.33
C ALA A 207 0.62 -22.88 -3.22
N ALA A 208 1.36 -24.00 -3.28
CA ALA A 208 0.95 -25.20 -4.00
C ALA A 208 -0.30 -25.86 -3.40
N ASP A 209 -0.45 -25.89 -2.06
CA ASP A 209 -1.68 -26.39 -1.40
C ASP A 209 -2.87 -25.50 -1.73
N VAL A 210 -2.72 -24.17 -1.67
CA VAL A 210 -3.78 -23.23 -2.05
C VAL A 210 -4.22 -23.45 -3.51
N GLU A 211 -3.27 -23.65 -4.41
CA GLU A 211 -3.51 -23.94 -5.83
C GLU A 211 -4.25 -25.28 -6.02
N ALA A 212 -3.87 -26.31 -5.26
CA ALA A 212 -4.53 -27.63 -5.27
C ALA A 212 -5.97 -27.53 -4.77
N ARG A 213 -6.23 -26.78 -3.70
CA ARG A 213 -7.59 -26.53 -3.18
C ARG A 213 -8.43 -25.75 -4.20
N ALA A 214 -7.88 -24.74 -4.85
CA ALA A 214 -8.56 -24.00 -5.91
C ALA A 214 -8.97 -24.93 -7.06
N ARG A 215 -8.07 -25.82 -7.48
CA ARG A 215 -8.36 -26.84 -8.52
C ARG A 215 -9.44 -27.82 -8.08
N ALA A 216 -9.41 -28.28 -6.84
CA ALA A 216 -10.44 -29.19 -6.29
C ALA A 216 -11.84 -28.56 -6.23
N LEU A 217 -11.90 -27.21 -6.17
CA LEU A 217 -13.15 -26.45 -6.26
C LEU A 217 -13.65 -26.24 -7.71
N GLY A 218 -12.98 -26.84 -8.70
CA GLY A 218 -13.34 -26.70 -10.12
C GLY A 218 -12.92 -25.36 -10.73
N LEU A 219 -12.08 -24.58 -10.05
CA LEU A 219 -11.57 -23.31 -10.60
C LEU A 219 -10.51 -23.61 -11.65
N VAL A 220 -10.54 -22.86 -12.75
CA VAL A 220 -9.68 -23.08 -13.92
C VAL A 220 -8.71 -21.92 -14.09
N ALA A 221 -7.45 -22.25 -14.32
CA ALA A 221 -6.42 -21.27 -14.61
C ALA A 221 -6.65 -20.58 -15.96
N PRO A 222 -6.40 -19.28 -16.09
CA PRO A 222 -6.16 -18.65 -17.38
C PRO A 222 -5.02 -19.37 -18.11
N ARG A 223 -5.07 -19.44 -19.43
CA ARG A 223 -4.09 -20.18 -20.23
C ARG A 223 -2.65 -19.73 -19.91
N GLY A 224 -1.82 -20.68 -19.44
CA GLY A 224 -0.42 -20.42 -19.11
C GLY A 224 -0.16 -19.74 -17.77
N ALA A 225 -1.17 -19.61 -16.88
CA ALA A 225 -1.03 -19.00 -15.57
C ALA A 225 -1.45 -19.96 -14.43
N ALA A 226 -1.14 -19.63 -13.19
CA ALA A 226 -1.72 -20.29 -12.01
C ALA A 226 -3.21 -19.92 -11.86
N ILE A 227 -4.00 -20.78 -11.21
CA ILE A 227 -5.41 -20.51 -10.88
C ILE A 227 -5.48 -19.30 -9.94
N VAL A 228 -4.67 -19.33 -8.88
CA VAL A 228 -4.54 -18.23 -7.92
C VAL A 228 -3.45 -17.29 -8.40
N PRO A 229 -3.73 -15.99 -8.66
CA PRO A 229 -2.69 -15.05 -9.06
C PRO A 229 -1.59 -14.95 -7.99
N GLN A 230 -0.33 -15.14 -8.42
CA GLN A 230 0.84 -15.24 -7.56
C GLN A 230 1.90 -14.24 -8.01
N PHE A 231 2.68 -13.74 -7.04
CA PHE A 231 3.77 -12.80 -7.29
C PHE A 231 5.00 -13.22 -6.48
N PRO A 232 6.21 -13.00 -7.00
CA PRO A 232 7.42 -13.22 -6.22
C PRO A 232 7.44 -12.38 -4.93
N ALA A 233 7.99 -12.97 -3.88
CA ALA A 233 8.28 -12.30 -2.61
C ALA A 233 9.72 -12.58 -2.18
N PRO A 234 10.32 -11.81 -1.25
CA PRO A 234 11.66 -12.07 -0.73
C PRO A 234 11.80 -13.49 -0.18
N ASP A 235 13.05 -13.96 -0.14
CA ASP A 235 13.45 -15.27 0.43
C ASP A 235 12.76 -16.48 -0.25
N GLY A 236 12.49 -16.37 -1.57
CA GLY A 236 11.85 -17.42 -2.35
C GLY A 236 10.38 -17.67 -1.99
N ARG A 237 9.77 -16.80 -1.17
CA ARG A 237 8.35 -16.89 -0.83
C ARG A 237 7.44 -16.41 -1.97
N VAL A 238 6.16 -16.71 -1.84
CA VAL A 238 5.12 -16.39 -2.81
C VAL A 238 4.07 -15.51 -2.16
N LYS A 239 3.72 -14.41 -2.83
CA LYS A 239 2.65 -13.51 -2.44
C LYS A 239 1.39 -13.85 -3.23
N LEU A 240 0.30 -14.21 -2.55
CA LEU A 240 -0.98 -14.58 -3.15
C LEU A 240 -1.91 -13.36 -3.23
N ALA A 241 -2.73 -13.28 -4.28
CA ALA A 241 -3.69 -12.20 -4.46
C ALA A 241 -4.88 -12.32 -3.49
N ALA A 242 -4.86 -11.57 -2.38
CA ALA A 242 -5.93 -11.60 -1.37
C ALA A 242 -7.30 -11.24 -1.95
N GLY A 243 -7.39 -10.30 -2.89
CA GLY A 243 -8.65 -9.95 -3.53
C GLY A 243 -9.27 -11.13 -4.28
N TRP A 244 -8.46 -11.92 -4.98
CA TRP A 244 -8.90 -13.13 -5.64
C TRP A 244 -9.40 -14.18 -4.63
N LEU A 245 -8.66 -14.40 -3.54
CA LEU A 245 -9.05 -15.33 -2.48
C LEU A 245 -10.40 -14.94 -1.86
N ILE A 246 -10.63 -13.66 -1.61
CA ILE A 246 -11.90 -13.13 -1.06
C ILE A 246 -13.07 -13.39 -2.01
N GLU A 247 -12.92 -13.03 -3.29
CA GLU A 247 -13.97 -13.24 -4.29
C GLU A 247 -14.33 -14.74 -4.44
N HIS A 248 -13.31 -15.61 -4.44
CA HIS A 248 -13.53 -17.05 -4.54
C HIS A 248 -13.86 -17.75 -3.19
N ALA A 249 -13.78 -17.03 -2.08
CA ALA A 249 -14.34 -17.47 -0.80
C ALA A 249 -15.84 -17.15 -0.63
N GLY A 250 -16.47 -16.52 -1.62
CA GLY A 250 -17.91 -16.25 -1.64
C GLY A 250 -18.29 -14.80 -1.31
N PHE A 251 -17.32 -13.88 -1.31
CA PHE A 251 -17.58 -12.44 -1.08
C PHE A 251 -17.44 -11.65 -2.37
N ALA A 252 -18.56 -11.26 -2.94
CA ALA A 252 -18.60 -10.49 -4.18
C ALA A 252 -18.38 -8.99 -3.94
N ARG A 253 -17.77 -8.31 -4.92
CA ARG A 253 -17.72 -6.86 -4.94
C ARG A 253 -19.13 -6.28 -4.91
N GLY A 254 -19.34 -5.22 -4.12
CA GLY A 254 -20.64 -4.59 -3.92
C GLY A 254 -21.57 -5.32 -2.95
N GLN A 255 -21.14 -6.46 -2.39
CA GLN A 255 -21.94 -7.19 -1.41
C GLN A 255 -22.08 -6.36 -0.12
N ARG A 256 -23.33 -6.21 0.32
CA ARG A 256 -23.68 -5.43 1.52
C ARG A 256 -23.96 -6.35 2.71
N HIS A 257 -23.56 -5.89 3.89
CA HIS A 257 -23.84 -6.49 5.18
C HIS A 257 -24.40 -5.38 6.11
N GLY A 258 -25.68 -5.08 5.98
CA GLY A 258 -26.28 -3.92 6.64
C GLY A 258 -25.65 -2.60 6.19
N ALA A 259 -25.07 -1.85 7.13
CA ALA A 259 -24.46 -0.54 6.91
C ALA A 259 -22.96 -0.59 6.55
N VAL A 260 -22.40 -1.79 6.32
CA VAL A 260 -21.03 -2.02 5.84
C VAL A 260 -21.06 -2.96 4.65
N GLY A 261 -19.96 -3.11 3.91
CA GLY A 261 -19.91 -4.03 2.78
C GLY A 261 -18.54 -4.07 2.12
N LEU A 262 -18.45 -4.81 1.00
CA LEU A 262 -17.32 -4.75 0.10
C LEU A 262 -17.54 -3.65 -0.94
N SER A 263 -16.48 -2.92 -1.26
CA SER A 263 -16.52 -1.96 -2.37
C SER A 263 -16.99 -2.63 -3.65
N SER A 264 -17.87 -1.97 -4.39
CA SER A 264 -18.33 -2.44 -5.71
C SER A 264 -17.21 -2.45 -6.76
N ARG A 265 -16.07 -1.81 -6.48
CA ARG A 265 -14.95 -1.66 -7.41
C ARG A 265 -13.66 -2.36 -6.99
N HIS A 266 -13.55 -2.77 -5.71
CA HIS A 266 -12.33 -3.39 -5.21
C HIS A 266 -12.61 -4.36 -4.05
N ALA A 267 -12.37 -5.66 -4.28
CA ALA A 267 -12.69 -6.73 -3.33
C ALA A 267 -11.92 -6.62 -1.99
N LEU A 268 -10.77 -5.95 -1.96
CA LEU A 268 -9.99 -5.74 -0.73
C LEU A 268 -10.52 -4.57 0.13
N ALA A 269 -11.36 -3.69 -0.42
CA ALA A 269 -11.82 -2.53 0.32
C ALA A 269 -13.15 -2.82 1.02
N LEU A 270 -13.13 -2.76 2.35
CA LEU A 270 -14.34 -2.74 3.16
C LEU A 270 -14.83 -1.31 3.31
N VAL A 271 -16.11 -1.09 3.03
CA VAL A 271 -16.72 0.24 2.97
C VAL A 271 -17.76 0.44 4.05
N HIS A 272 -17.84 1.67 4.55
CA HIS A 272 -18.88 2.13 5.43
C HIS A 272 -19.97 2.86 4.61
N LEU A 273 -21.18 2.31 4.59
CA LEU A 273 -22.28 2.79 3.74
C LEU A 273 -23.18 3.84 4.42
N GLY A 274 -22.84 4.25 5.65
CA GLY A 274 -23.62 5.16 6.48
C GLY A 274 -24.33 4.42 7.61
N GLY A 275 -24.25 4.95 8.85
CA GLY A 275 -24.86 4.33 10.03
C GLY A 275 -24.20 3.03 10.52
N GLY A 276 -23.10 2.59 9.93
CA GLY A 276 -22.34 1.40 10.36
C GLY A 276 -21.47 1.67 11.59
N THR A 277 -21.04 0.60 12.24
CA THR A 277 -20.10 0.64 13.37
C THR A 277 -18.80 -0.05 13.04
N THR A 278 -17.72 0.26 13.77
CA THR A 278 -16.46 -0.49 13.70
C THR A 278 -16.68 -1.96 14.01
N ALA A 279 -17.54 -2.28 14.97
CA ALA A 279 -17.90 -3.65 15.32
C ALA A 279 -18.46 -4.42 14.11
N ALA A 280 -19.44 -3.86 13.40
CA ALA A 280 -20.02 -4.47 12.21
C ALA A 280 -19.00 -4.67 11.09
N LEU A 281 -18.09 -3.69 10.89
CA LEU A 281 -17.03 -3.80 9.88
C LEU A 281 -16.02 -4.88 10.23
N LEU A 282 -15.63 -5.00 11.52
CA LEU A 282 -14.73 -6.05 11.99
C LEU A 282 -15.38 -7.43 11.96
N GLU A 283 -16.70 -7.53 12.20
CA GLU A 283 -17.46 -8.77 12.04
C GLU A 283 -17.42 -9.26 10.59
N LEU A 284 -17.69 -8.39 9.62
CA LEU A 284 -17.55 -8.69 8.20
C LEU A 284 -16.12 -9.11 7.86
N ALA A 285 -15.12 -8.40 8.37
CA ALA A 285 -13.71 -8.73 8.12
C ALA A 285 -13.34 -10.12 8.68
N ARG A 286 -13.85 -10.48 9.87
CA ARG A 286 -13.66 -11.82 10.47
C ARG A 286 -14.32 -12.90 9.63
N ALA A 287 -15.55 -12.68 9.15
CA ALA A 287 -16.27 -13.63 8.29
C ALA A 287 -15.50 -13.89 6.99
N ILE A 288 -14.96 -12.84 6.36
CA ILE A 288 -14.10 -12.96 5.17
C ILE A 288 -12.85 -13.79 5.49
N ARG A 289 -12.12 -13.45 6.55
CA ARG A 289 -10.92 -14.18 6.97
C ARG A 289 -11.19 -15.67 7.20
N GLN A 290 -12.26 -15.98 7.93
CA GLN A 290 -12.66 -17.34 8.25
C GLN A 290 -13.00 -18.13 6.98
N ALA A 291 -13.75 -17.54 6.06
CA ALA A 291 -14.13 -18.21 4.81
C ALA A 291 -12.90 -18.49 3.93
N VAL A 292 -11.96 -17.53 3.82
CA VAL A 292 -10.71 -17.74 3.09
C VAL A 292 -9.87 -18.84 3.74
N LEU A 293 -9.74 -18.84 5.07
CA LEU A 293 -9.00 -19.86 5.81
C LEU A 293 -9.61 -21.25 5.60
N LEU A 294 -10.93 -21.40 5.74
CA LEU A 294 -11.61 -22.67 5.53
C LEU A 294 -11.48 -23.18 4.09
N ARG A 295 -11.60 -22.29 3.11
CA ARG A 295 -11.65 -22.67 1.70
C ARG A 295 -10.26 -22.90 1.11
N PHE A 296 -9.29 -22.08 1.47
CA PHE A 296 -7.96 -22.10 0.87
C PHE A 296 -6.83 -22.46 1.83
N GLY A 297 -7.08 -22.59 3.13
CA GLY A 297 -6.07 -22.95 4.12
C GLY A 297 -5.08 -21.81 4.45
N VAL A 298 -5.34 -20.59 3.99
CA VAL A 298 -4.47 -19.43 4.23
C VAL A 298 -5.22 -18.31 4.96
N GLY A 299 -4.57 -17.70 5.96
CA GLY A 299 -5.12 -16.59 6.72
C GLY A 299 -4.91 -15.25 6.02
N LEU A 300 -5.81 -14.29 6.27
CA LEU A 300 -5.67 -12.91 5.87
C LEU A 300 -5.41 -12.04 7.10
N ASP A 301 -4.42 -11.15 7.03
CA ASP A 301 -4.10 -10.20 8.08
C ASP A 301 -4.56 -8.78 7.71
N PRO A 302 -5.13 -8.03 8.68
CA PRO A 302 -5.55 -6.66 8.44
C PRO A 302 -4.34 -5.75 8.20
N GLU A 303 -4.44 -4.87 7.21
CA GLU A 303 -3.46 -3.81 6.96
C GLU A 303 -3.65 -2.61 7.89
N PRO A 304 -4.90 -2.17 8.21
CA PRO A 304 -5.15 -1.06 9.11
C PRO A 304 -4.72 -1.35 10.55
N VAL A 305 -4.27 -0.30 11.24
CA VAL A 305 -4.05 -0.34 12.68
C VAL A 305 -5.39 -0.11 13.38
N LEU A 306 -5.73 -0.99 14.34
CA LEU A 306 -6.95 -0.88 15.14
C LEU A 306 -6.66 -0.12 16.41
N LEU A 307 -7.39 0.99 16.64
CA LEU A 307 -7.29 1.79 17.84
C LEU A 307 -8.53 1.56 18.73
N GLY A 308 -8.31 1.29 20.02
CA GLY A 308 -9.40 1.04 20.98
C GLY A 308 -10.13 -0.30 20.81
N THR A 309 -9.61 -1.17 19.93
CA THR A 309 -10.12 -2.53 19.72
C THR A 309 -8.99 -3.46 19.28
N THR A 310 -9.21 -4.75 19.33
CA THR A 310 -8.20 -5.74 18.97
C THR A 310 -8.66 -6.64 17.82
N TRP A 311 -7.72 -7.04 16.99
CA TRP A 311 -7.92 -8.10 16.02
C TRP A 311 -7.65 -9.44 16.72
N PRO A 312 -8.60 -10.39 16.72
CA PRO A 312 -8.35 -11.71 17.32
C PRO A 312 -7.23 -12.39 16.53
N ARG A 313 -6.20 -12.81 17.25
CA ARG A 313 -5.17 -13.70 16.68
C ARG A 313 -5.78 -15.06 16.38
N PRO A 314 -5.27 -15.78 15.38
CA PRO A 314 -5.74 -17.12 15.05
C PRO A 314 -5.54 -18.06 16.22
#